data_2a065b07f6fd4b2103e8278f7da0834c
#
_entry.id   2a065b07f6fd4b2103e8278f7da0834c
#
_cell.length_a   1.000
_cell.length_b   1.000
_cell.length_c   1.000
_cell.angle_alpha   90.00
_cell.angle_beta   90.00
_cell.angle_gamma   90.00
#
_symmetry.space_group_name_H-M   'P 1'
#
loop_
_entity.id
_entity.type
_entity.pdbx_description
1 polymer ?
#
loop_
_entity_poly.entity_id
_entity_poly.type
_entity_poly.pdbx_seq_one_letter_code
_entity_poly.pdbx_strand_id
1 'polypeptide(L)'
;HLSLRRQRQMCIRDRHYVFESPKDKIVYDVSHQTYPHKMLTGRKDAYLYEEHYDDVSGYSNPNESEHDHFTVGHTSTSVSLACGLAKARDLKGEDGNVIAVIGDGSLSGGEALEGLDYAVELDGNLIIIVNDNDMSIAENHGGLYGNLKLLRETNGQAECNLFKAMGLDYIYVDHGNDVGDLIEALKSVKDSRKPVVVHINTLKGKGYAPAEQNKEVWHYNGPFHIETGEPLYEMTEEDYSDISLNYLLNKMKKDPAVVAITSGTPTVMGFTEDKRKEAGKQFVDVGIAEETAVALASGIAANGGKPVYGVYSTCLLYTSDAADEGL
;
A
#
# COMPACT_ATOMS: atom_id res chain seq x y z
N HIS A 1 -11.47 13.21 -8.10
CA HIS A 1 -11.32 12.34 -6.91
C HIS A 1 -12.29 11.13 -6.89
N LEU A 2 -13.52 11.24 -7.38
CA LEU A 2 -14.51 10.14 -7.33
C LEU A 2 -14.19 8.96 -8.26
N SER A 3 -13.55 9.16 -9.40
CA SER A 3 -13.32 8.12 -10.41
C SER A 3 -12.18 7.16 -10.04
N LEU A 4 -11.06 7.66 -9.55
CA LEU A 4 -9.96 6.84 -9.03
C LEU A 4 -10.37 6.03 -7.79
N ARG A 5 -11.34 6.57 -7.04
CA ARG A 5 -11.92 5.92 -5.87
C ARG A 5 -12.89 4.79 -6.22
N ARG A 6 -13.50 4.77 -7.42
CA ARG A 6 -14.42 3.69 -7.83
C ARG A 6 -13.77 2.32 -7.81
N GLN A 7 -12.52 2.20 -8.22
CA GLN A 7 -11.79 0.94 -8.21
C GLN A 7 -11.58 0.40 -6.78
N ARG A 8 -11.19 1.28 -5.86
CA ARG A 8 -11.03 0.94 -4.45
C ARG A 8 -12.39 0.69 -3.76
N GLN A 9 -13.47 1.24 -4.30
CA GLN A 9 -14.84 1.11 -3.79
C GLN A 9 -15.41 -0.30 -3.98
N MET A 10 -15.09 -0.98 -5.07
CA MET A 10 -15.63 -2.32 -5.31
C MET A 10 -15.14 -3.33 -4.28
N CYS A 11 -13.84 -3.34 -4.01
CA CYS A 11 -13.23 -4.23 -3.03
C CYS A 11 -13.58 -3.93 -1.55
N ILE A 12 -14.31 -2.88 -1.23
CA ILE A 12 -14.76 -2.57 0.13
C ILE A 12 -16.22 -2.96 0.34
N ARG A 13 -17.06 -2.86 -0.69
CA ARG A 13 -18.48 -3.28 -0.61
C ARG A 13 -18.62 -4.78 -0.32
N ASP A 14 -17.82 -5.62 -0.96
CA ASP A 14 -17.80 -7.07 -0.79
C ASP A 14 -17.44 -7.46 0.66
N ARG A 15 -16.47 -6.77 1.28
CA ARG A 15 -16.11 -7.01 2.68
C ARG A 15 -17.26 -6.66 3.61
N HIS A 16 -17.89 -5.51 3.48
CA HIS A 16 -19.07 -5.13 4.26
C HIS A 16 -20.33 -5.96 3.95
N TYR A 17 -20.34 -6.69 2.85
CA TYR A 17 -21.38 -7.66 2.54
C TYR A 17 -21.15 -9.00 3.24
N VAL A 18 -19.88 -9.41 3.38
CA VAL A 18 -19.52 -10.71 3.96
C VAL A 18 -19.28 -10.62 5.46
N PHE A 19 -18.64 -9.54 5.91
CA PHE A 19 -18.22 -9.35 7.30
C PHE A 19 -19.05 -8.28 8.01
N GLU A 20 -19.32 -8.50 9.28
CA GLU A 20 -20.16 -7.66 10.13
C GLU A 20 -19.30 -6.77 11.04
N SER A 21 -18.85 -5.62 10.51
CA SER A 21 -18.10 -4.62 11.29
C SER A 21 -19.05 -3.85 12.23
N PRO A 22 -18.67 -3.55 13.52
CA PRO A 22 -17.31 -3.68 14.08
C PRO A 22 -17.00 -5.03 14.75
N LYS A 23 -17.94 -6.00 14.74
CA LYS A 23 -17.70 -7.35 15.29
C LYS A 23 -16.52 -8.02 14.57
N ASP A 24 -16.59 -8.07 13.23
CA ASP A 24 -15.48 -8.44 12.38
C ASP A 24 -14.58 -7.22 12.19
N LYS A 25 -13.30 -7.33 12.55
CA LYS A 25 -12.37 -6.21 12.59
C LYS A 25 -11.57 -6.13 11.30
N ILE A 26 -11.63 -4.98 10.62
CA ILE A 26 -10.94 -4.75 9.34
C ILE A 26 -9.86 -3.69 9.54
N VAL A 27 -8.61 -4.04 9.25
CA VAL A 27 -7.46 -3.14 9.27
C VAL A 27 -7.00 -2.87 7.84
N TYR A 28 -6.98 -1.61 7.45
CA TYR A 28 -6.54 -1.18 6.13
C TYR A 28 -5.11 -0.65 6.20
N ASP A 29 -4.22 -1.21 5.38
CA ASP A 29 -2.87 -0.71 5.23
C ASP A 29 -2.86 0.73 4.67
N VAL A 30 -2.00 1.60 5.16
CA VAL A 30 -2.00 3.05 4.87
C VAL A 30 -3.33 3.73 5.19
N SER A 31 -4.42 3.08 4.87
CA SER A 31 -5.83 3.49 5.03
C SER A 31 -6.33 4.67 4.17
N HIS A 32 -5.50 5.22 3.29
CA HIS A 32 -5.90 6.27 2.33
C HIS A 32 -7.02 5.86 1.35
N GLN A 33 -7.32 4.57 1.25
CA GLN A 33 -8.40 4.01 0.43
C GLN A 33 -9.72 3.81 1.19
N THR A 34 -9.82 4.22 2.46
CA THR A 34 -10.96 3.90 3.34
C THR A 34 -12.23 4.73 3.12
N TYR A 35 -12.25 5.65 2.16
CA TYR A 35 -13.46 6.47 1.90
C TYR A 35 -14.76 5.67 1.75
N PRO A 36 -14.79 4.56 0.97
CA PRO A 36 -16.01 3.74 0.89
C PRO A 36 -16.35 3.04 2.20
N HIS A 37 -15.34 2.62 2.99
CA HIS A 37 -15.55 2.10 4.32
C HIS A 37 -16.21 3.15 5.21
N LYS A 38 -15.69 4.37 5.23
CA LYS A 38 -16.28 5.49 5.98
C LYS A 38 -17.71 5.80 5.54
N MET A 39 -17.96 5.79 4.21
CA MET A 39 -19.32 5.99 3.68
C MET A 39 -20.31 4.89 4.14
N LEU A 40 -19.87 3.63 4.13
CA LEU A 40 -20.69 2.47 4.52
C LEU A 40 -20.89 2.37 6.04
N THR A 41 -20.02 3.00 6.81
CA THR A 41 -20.07 3.05 8.29
C THR A 41 -20.62 4.38 8.83
N GLY A 42 -21.47 5.04 8.07
CA GLY A 42 -22.28 6.19 8.52
C GLY A 42 -21.71 7.57 8.23
N ARG A 43 -20.50 7.67 7.68
CA ARG A 43 -19.80 8.95 7.42
C ARG A 43 -19.90 9.44 5.98
N LYS A 44 -20.95 9.05 5.23
CA LYS A 44 -21.08 9.39 3.79
C LYS A 44 -21.27 10.90 3.54
N ASP A 45 -21.87 11.62 4.50
CA ASP A 45 -22.21 13.03 4.33
C ASP A 45 -20.96 13.91 4.24
N ALA A 46 -19.87 13.49 4.89
CA ALA A 46 -18.54 14.09 4.74
C ALA A 46 -17.93 14.01 3.33
N TYR A 47 -18.58 13.32 2.40
CA TYR A 47 -18.15 13.21 1.00
C TYR A 47 -19.19 13.75 0.01
N LEU A 48 -20.36 14.12 0.48
CA LEU A 48 -21.48 14.57 -0.35
C LEU A 48 -21.79 16.05 -0.17
N TYR A 49 -21.60 16.58 1.02
CA TYR A 49 -21.99 17.95 1.39
C TYR A 49 -20.76 18.73 1.86
N GLU A 50 -20.61 19.95 1.34
CA GLU A 50 -19.44 20.80 1.59
C GLU A 50 -19.27 21.15 3.08
N GLU A 51 -20.37 21.38 3.78
CA GLU A 51 -20.40 21.68 5.21
C GLU A 51 -19.88 20.56 6.11
N HIS A 52 -19.73 19.35 5.57
CA HIS A 52 -19.26 18.14 6.26
C HIS A 52 -17.87 17.66 5.84
N TYR A 53 -17.19 18.36 4.91
CA TYR A 53 -15.90 17.88 4.36
C TYR A 53 -14.81 17.73 5.42
N ASP A 54 -14.85 18.51 6.49
CA ASP A 54 -13.87 18.50 7.58
C ASP A 54 -14.26 17.57 8.75
N ASP A 55 -15.41 16.89 8.68
CA ASP A 55 -15.88 15.99 9.75
C ASP A 55 -15.10 14.67 9.83
N VAL A 56 -14.33 14.36 8.80
CA VAL A 56 -13.54 13.13 8.73
C VAL A 56 -12.13 13.37 8.20
N SER A 57 -11.16 12.65 8.74
CA SER A 57 -9.80 12.64 8.20
C SER A 57 -9.68 11.83 6.92
N GLY A 58 -8.56 11.97 6.22
CA GLY A 58 -8.26 11.18 5.02
C GLY A 58 -7.93 9.70 5.29
N TYR A 59 -7.74 9.33 6.56
CA TYR A 59 -7.26 8.01 7.00
C TYR A 59 -8.19 7.39 8.03
N SER A 60 -8.01 6.10 8.33
CA SER A 60 -8.70 5.42 9.42
C SER A 60 -8.40 6.12 10.76
N ASN A 61 -9.44 6.34 11.56
CA ASN A 61 -9.32 7.06 12.83
C ASN A 61 -10.35 6.57 13.85
N PRO A 62 -9.92 5.92 14.94
CA PRO A 62 -10.81 5.41 16.00
C PRO A 62 -11.65 6.50 16.68
N ASN A 63 -11.21 7.75 16.66
CA ASN A 63 -11.97 8.85 17.23
C ASN A 63 -13.19 9.25 16.37
N GLU A 64 -13.27 8.79 15.13
CA GLU A 64 -14.38 9.06 14.22
C GLU A 64 -15.44 7.95 14.27
N SER A 65 -15.05 6.70 14.51
CA SER A 65 -15.96 5.55 14.42
C SER A 65 -15.42 4.31 15.12
N GLU A 66 -16.30 3.53 15.76
CA GLU A 66 -16.00 2.21 16.31
C GLU A 66 -15.59 1.16 15.25
N HIS A 67 -15.83 1.44 13.97
CA HIS A 67 -15.41 0.60 12.85
C HIS A 67 -13.94 0.78 12.47
N ASP A 68 -13.28 1.82 12.97
CA ASP A 68 -11.87 2.12 12.74
C ASP A 68 -11.09 1.74 14.01
N HIS A 69 -10.12 0.84 13.90
CA HIS A 69 -9.44 0.29 15.08
C HIS A 69 -8.11 0.98 15.37
N PHE A 70 -7.50 1.62 14.37
CA PHE A 70 -6.22 2.29 14.48
C PHE A 70 -6.20 3.59 13.66
N THR A 71 -5.41 4.56 14.11
CA THR A 71 -5.00 5.67 13.26
C THR A 71 -3.83 5.19 12.42
N VAL A 72 -4.06 4.95 11.13
CA VAL A 72 -3.07 4.42 10.20
C VAL A 72 -2.81 5.43 9.10
N GLY A 73 -1.56 5.62 8.74
CA GLY A 73 -1.12 6.49 7.63
C GLY A 73 0.16 5.96 6.99
N HIS A 74 0.87 5.06 7.69
CA HIS A 74 2.09 4.42 7.19
C HIS A 74 1.79 3.09 6.48
N THR A 75 2.64 2.74 5.51
CA THR A 75 2.60 1.47 4.78
C THR A 75 3.06 0.31 5.65
N SER A 76 2.69 -0.92 5.24
CA SER A 76 3.24 -2.19 5.74
C SER A 76 2.79 -2.62 7.15
N THR A 77 1.97 -1.84 7.85
CA THR A 77 1.62 -2.05 9.28
C THR A 77 0.39 -2.94 9.48
N SER A 78 -0.48 -3.09 8.48
CA SER A 78 -1.82 -3.69 8.67
C SER A 78 -1.79 -5.15 9.11
N VAL A 79 -0.83 -5.93 8.63
CA VAL A 79 -0.73 -7.37 8.97
C VAL A 79 -0.37 -7.53 10.44
N SER A 80 0.65 -6.82 10.92
CA SER A 80 1.08 -6.86 12.31
C SER A 80 -0.01 -6.38 13.27
N LEU A 81 -0.69 -5.27 12.93
CA LEU A 81 -1.82 -4.76 13.71
C LEU A 81 -2.97 -5.77 13.77
N ALA A 82 -3.28 -6.42 12.66
CA ALA A 82 -4.32 -7.45 12.60
C ALA A 82 -3.94 -8.70 13.40
N CYS A 83 -2.66 -9.10 13.38
CA CYS A 83 -2.16 -10.19 14.24
C CYS A 83 -2.40 -9.89 15.72
N GLY A 84 -2.15 -8.65 16.15
CA GLY A 84 -2.43 -8.21 17.52
C GLY A 84 -3.92 -8.29 17.89
N LEU A 85 -4.81 -7.86 16.99
CA LEU A 85 -6.26 -7.97 17.18
C LEU A 85 -6.73 -9.43 17.24
N ALA A 86 -6.21 -10.30 16.35
CA ALA A 86 -6.53 -11.73 16.36
C ALA A 86 -6.06 -12.39 17.67
N LYS A 87 -4.84 -12.11 18.10
CA LYS A 87 -4.28 -12.61 19.35
C LYS A 87 -5.12 -12.19 20.56
N ALA A 88 -5.52 -10.92 20.62
CA ALA A 88 -6.35 -10.41 21.71
C ALA A 88 -7.75 -11.04 21.72
N ARG A 89 -8.38 -11.22 20.55
CA ARG A 89 -9.65 -11.94 20.40
C ARG A 89 -9.55 -13.36 20.95
N ASP A 90 -8.52 -14.10 20.54
CA ASP A 90 -8.33 -15.50 20.93
C ASP A 90 -8.09 -15.66 22.44
N LEU A 91 -7.25 -14.77 23.03
CA LEU A 91 -7.01 -14.77 24.47
C LEU A 91 -8.27 -14.46 25.30
N LYS A 92 -9.17 -13.64 24.75
CA LYS A 92 -10.44 -13.28 25.40
C LYS A 92 -11.54 -14.30 25.13
N GLY A 93 -11.33 -15.27 24.22
CA GLY A 93 -12.34 -16.22 23.78
C GLY A 93 -13.51 -15.54 23.04
N GLU A 94 -13.25 -14.44 22.37
CA GLU A 94 -14.24 -13.71 21.57
C GLU A 94 -14.37 -14.31 20.17
N ASP A 95 -15.58 -14.22 19.61
CA ASP A 95 -15.86 -14.58 18.23
C ASP A 95 -15.61 -13.39 17.28
N GLY A 96 -15.48 -13.67 15.98
CA GLY A 96 -15.39 -12.69 14.91
C GLY A 96 -14.14 -12.87 14.07
N ASN A 97 -14.19 -12.35 12.85
CA ASN A 97 -13.07 -12.39 11.92
C ASN A 97 -12.15 -11.18 12.14
N VAL A 98 -10.86 -11.39 11.87
CA VAL A 98 -9.91 -10.28 11.76
C VAL A 98 -9.35 -10.26 10.34
N ILE A 99 -9.42 -9.12 9.69
CA ILE A 99 -9.08 -8.94 8.29
C ILE A 99 -8.02 -7.86 8.15
N ALA A 100 -6.85 -8.21 7.62
CA ALA A 100 -5.85 -7.25 7.15
C ALA A 100 -6.04 -7.02 5.65
N VAL A 101 -5.95 -5.77 5.20
CA VAL A 101 -6.01 -5.41 3.78
C VAL A 101 -4.74 -4.66 3.42
N ILE A 102 -3.89 -5.28 2.61
CA ILE A 102 -2.60 -4.73 2.20
C ILE A 102 -2.47 -4.70 0.68
N GLY A 103 -1.87 -3.64 0.15
CA GLY A 103 -1.50 -3.56 -1.27
C GLY A 103 -0.17 -4.25 -1.54
N ASP A 104 0.02 -4.69 -2.79
CA ASP A 104 1.28 -5.28 -3.25
C ASP A 104 2.49 -4.38 -2.99
N GLY A 105 2.36 -3.07 -3.21
CA GLY A 105 3.43 -2.11 -2.91
C GLY A 105 3.84 -2.12 -1.43
N SER A 106 2.88 -2.11 -0.51
CA SER A 106 3.14 -2.13 0.93
C SER A 106 3.66 -3.47 1.44
N LEU A 107 3.42 -4.55 0.69
CA LEU A 107 3.82 -5.89 1.08
C LEU A 107 5.35 -6.08 1.11
N SER A 108 6.11 -5.21 0.43
CA SER A 108 7.57 -5.26 0.43
C SER A 108 8.22 -4.66 1.69
N GLY A 109 7.48 -3.94 2.49
CA GLY A 109 8.02 -3.38 3.73
C GLY A 109 8.38 -4.47 4.76
N GLY A 110 9.43 -4.24 5.53
CA GLY A 110 9.94 -5.20 6.51
C GLY A 110 8.87 -5.63 7.51
N GLU A 111 8.14 -4.69 8.08
CA GLU A 111 7.07 -4.97 9.06
C GLU A 111 5.96 -5.86 8.48
N ALA A 112 5.62 -5.71 7.19
CA ALA A 112 4.63 -6.58 6.55
C ALA A 112 5.13 -8.03 6.45
N LEU A 113 6.41 -8.22 6.10
CA LEU A 113 7.03 -9.54 6.03
C LEU A 113 7.16 -10.18 7.42
N GLU A 114 7.54 -9.41 8.42
CA GLU A 114 7.57 -9.84 9.83
C GLU A 114 6.16 -10.20 10.34
N GLY A 115 5.16 -9.40 9.96
CA GLY A 115 3.75 -9.69 10.27
C GLY A 115 3.26 -10.99 9.63
N LEU A 116 3.64 -11.29 8.38
CA LEU A 116 3.33 -12.55 7.71
C LEU A 116 4.03 -13.73 8.38
N ASP A 117 5.29 -13.56 8.78
CA ASP A 117 6.05 -14.58 9.49
C ASP A 117 5.39 -14.93 10.84
N TYR A 118 5.02 -13.90 11.61
CA TYR A 118 4.32 -14.11 12.88
C TYR A 118 2.90 -14.66 12.71
N ALA A 119 2.21 -14.34 11.63
CA ALA A 119 0.82 -14.75 11.41
C ALA A 119 0.64 -16.28 11.50
N VAL A 120 1.63 -17.07 11.10
CA VAL A 120 1.57 -18.54 11.15
C VAL A 120 1.58 -19.11 12.56
N GLU A 121 1.99 -18.33 13.57
CA GLU A 121 1.97 -18.70 14.98
C GLU A 121 0.56 -18.53 15.62
N LEU A 122 -0.41 -17.98 14.87
CA LEU A 122 -1.76 -17.80 15.33
C LEU A 122 -2.58 -19.08 15.11
N ASP A 123 -3.26 -19.55 16.15
CA ASP A 123 -4.13 -20.73 16.08
C ASP A 123 -5.56 -20.41 15.62
N GLY A 124 -5.85 -19.11 15.37
CA GLY A 124 -7.18 -18.59 15.10
C GLY A 124 -7.34 -17.98 13.71
N ASN A 125 -8.53 -17.42 13.48
CA ASN A 125 -8.86 -16.72 12.23
C ASN A 125 -8.04 -15.45 12.04
N LEU A 126 -7.38 -15.34 10.89
CA LEU A 126 -6.82 -14.11 10.34
C LEU A 126 -6.90 -14.18 8.81
N ILE A 127 -7.57 -13.24 8.20
CA ILE A 127 -7.70 -13.15 6.74
C ILE A 127 -6.83 -12.01 6.24
N ILE A 128 -5.82 -12.32 5.43
CA ILE A 128 -4.89 -11.34 4.86
C ILE A 128 -5.24 -11.16 3.39
N ILE A 129 -5.85 -10.03 3.05
CA ILE A 129 -6.21 -9.70 1.68
C ILE A 129 -5.06 -8.94 1.04
N VAL A 130 -4.37 -9.57 0.11
CA VAL A 130 -3.33 -8.96 -0.71
C VAL A 130 -3.97 -8.43 -1.99
N ASN A 131 -4.11 -7.11 -2.09
CA ASN A 131 -4.63 -6.44 -3.29
C ASN A 131 -3.48 -6.14 -4.25
N ASP A 132 -3.26 -7.06 -5.19
CA ASP A 132 -2.19 -7.00 -6.17
C ASP A 132 -2.69 -6.35 -7.48
N ASN A 133 -2.09 -5.23 -7.85
CA ASN A 133 -2.36 -4.55 -9.12
C ASN A 133 -1.08 -4.26 -9.91
N ASP A 134 0.02 -4.92 -9.54
CA ASP A 134 1.34 -4.83 -10.18
C ASP A 134 1.98 -3.43 -10.11
N MET A 135 1.53 -2.59 -9.19
CA MET A 135 2.06 -1.24 -9.03
C MET A 135 1.93 -0.72 -7.60
N SER A 136 2.99 -0.07 -7.13
CA SER A 136 2.90 0.86 -6.00
C SER A 136 2.57 2.29 -6.50
N ILE A 137 3.36 3.29 -6.18
CA ILE A 137 3.29 4.61 -6.85
C ILE A 137 3.81 4.45 -8.27
N ALA A 138 5.04 3.96 -8.44
CA ALA A 138 5.66 3.57 -9.70
C ALA A 138 5.61 2.04 -9.89
N GLU A 139 6.37 1.52 -10.85
CA GLU A 139 6.52 0.08 -11.08
C GLU A 139 7.19 -0.60 -9.88
N ASN A 140 6.74 -1.81 -9.57
CA ASN A 140 7.31 -2.62 -8.51
C ASN A 140 8.60 -3.32 -8.98
N HIS A 141 9.60 -3.37 -8.09
CA HIS A 141 10.90 -4.00 -8.36
C HIS A 141 11.29 -4.95 -7.22
N GLY A 142 11.96 -6.05 -7.56
CA GLY A 142 12.50 -7.00 -6.58
C GLY A 142 11.91 -8.41 -6.66
N GLY A 143 12.48 -9.31 -5.87
CA GLY A 143 12.15 -10.74 -5.91
C GLY A 143 10.72 -11.07 -5.46
N LEU A 144 10.18 -10.33 -4.49
CA LEU A 144 8.80 -10.46 -4.05
C LEU A 144 7.81 -10.29 -5.23
N TYR A 145 8.00 -9.24 -6.01
CA TYR A 145 7.11 -8.94 -7.15
C TYR A 145 7.27 -9.93 -8.30
N GLY A 146 8.46 -10.51 -8.46
CA GLY A 146 8.67 -11.64 -9.36
C GLY A 146 7.82 -12.85 -8.97
N ASN A 147 7.68 -13.12 -7.67
CA ASN A 147 6.80 -14.19 -7.18
C ASN A 147 5.31 -13.85 -7.35
N LEU A 148 4.89 -12.62 -7.00
CA LEU A 148 3.50 -12.17 -7.23
C LEU A 148 3.12 -12.26 -8.70
N LYS A 149 4.00 -11.83 -9.61
CA LYS A 149 3.81 -11.96 -11.05
C LYS A 149 3.62 -13.43 -11.47
N LEU A 150 4.49 -14.33 -11.00
CA LEU A 150 4.37 -15.75 -11.27
C LEU A 150 3.02 -16.30 -10.79
N LEU A 151 2.55 -15.88 -9.62
CA LEU A 151 1.25 -16.28 -9.07
C LEU A 151 0.10 -15.75 -9.93
N ARG A 152 0.17 -14.52 -10.43
CA ARG A 152 -0.83 -13.98 -11.37
C ARG A 152 -0.85 -14.77 -12.68
N GLU A 153 0.30 -15.02 -13.28
CA GLU A 153 0.45 -15.74 -14.56
C GLU A 153 -0.01 -17.19 -14.49
N THR A 154 0.01 -17.79 -13.31
CA THR A 154 -0.37 -19.19 -13.07
C THR A 154 -1.71 -19.35 -12.35
N ASN A 155 -2.50 -18.28 -12.21
CA ASN A 155 -3.74 -18.28 -11.43
C ASN A 155 -3.55 -18.89 -10.02
N GLY A 156 -2.45 -18.52 -9.36
CA GLY A 156 -2.11 -18.97 -8.01
C GLY A 156 -1.62 -20.42 -7.92
N GLN A 157 -1.40 -21.12 -9.03
CA GLN A 157 -1.07 -22.54 -9.06
C GLN A 157 0.44 -22.85 -9.05
N ALA A 158 1.29 -21.81 -9.11
CA ALA A 158 2.74 -22.02 -9.07
C ALA A 158 3.18 -22.77 -7.79
N GLU A 159 4.10 -23.73 -7.93
CA GLU A 159 4.71 -24.41 -6.79
C GLU A 159 5.52 -23.44 -5.92
N CYS A 160 6.25 -22.52 -6.56
CA CYS A 160 6.94 -21.43 -5.88
C CYS A 160 5.92 -20.37 -5.47
N ASN A 161 5.44 -20.44 -4.25
CA ASN A 161 4.48 -19.53 -3.66
C ASN A 161 4.98 -19.09 -2.29
N LEU A 162 5.36 -17.81 -2.16
CA LEU A 162 5.91 -17.25 -0.94
C LEU A 162 4.99 -17.47 0.28
N PHE A 163 3.71 -17.26 0.13
CA PHE A 163 2.76 -17.38 1.24
C PHE A 163 2.64 -18.83 1.74
N LYS A 164 2.56 -19.77 0.81
CA LYS A 164 2.55 -21.20 1.16
C LYS A 164 3.90 -21.67 1.74
N ALA A 165 5.01 -21.12 1.25
CA ALA A 165 6.35 -21.41 1.78
C ALA A 165 6.52 -20.93 3.22
N MET A 166 5.84 -19.84 3.61
CA MET A 166 5.77 -19.36 4.99
C MET A 166 4.82 -20.18 5.88
N GLY A 167 3.99 -21.07 5.30
CA GLY A 167 3.03 -21.89 6.06
C GLY A 167 1.60 -21.36 6.11
N LEU A 168 1.29 -20.29 5.35
CA LEU A 168 -0.04 -19.72 5.29
C LEU A 168 -0.94 -20.48 4.30
N ASP A 169 -2.22 -20.62 4.65
CA ASP A 169 -3.22 -21.03 3.67
C ASP A 169 -3.36 -19.93 2.61
N TYR A 170 -3.68 -20.33 1.37
CA TYR A 170 -3.66 -19.40 0.25
C TYR A 170 -4.76 -19.70 -0.76
N ILE A 171 -5.49 -18.66 -1.15
CA ILE A 171 -6.40 -18.66 -2.30
C ILE A 171 -6.07 -17.50 -3.25
N TYR A 172 -6.37 -17.68 -4.52
CA TYR A 172 -6.16 -16.66 -5.55
C TYR A 172 -7.48 -16.30 -6.23
N VAL A 173 -7.68 -15.01 -6.51
CA VAL A 173 -8.84 -14.46 -7.19
C VAL A 173 -8.37 -13.67 -8.40
N ASP A 174 -8.58 -14.22 -9.61
CA ASP A 174 -8.12 -13.58 -10.84
C ASP A 174 -8.92 -12.32 -11.19
N HIS A 175 -10.24 -12.37 -11.00
CA HIS A 175 -11.12 -11.25 -11.30
C HIS A 175 -11.38 -10.37 -10.09
N GLY A 176 -10.32 -9.84 -9.47
CA GLY A 176 -10.39 -9.03 -8.25
C GLY A 176 -11.14 -7.69 -8.38
N ASN A 177 -11.59 -7.32 -9.57
CA ASN A 177 -12.53 -6.22 -9.79
C ASN A 177 -13.98 -6.69 -9.94
N ASP A 178 -14.26 -7.99 -9.91
CA ASP A 178 -15.62 -8.53 -9.88
C ASP A 178 -16.11 -8.74 -8.45
N VAL A 179 -17.25 -8.14 -8.12
CA VAL A 179 -17.81 -8.20 -6.75
C VAL A 179 -18.32 -9.60 -6.42
N GLY A 180 -18.85 -10.34 -7.40
CA GLY A 180 -19.34 -11.70 -7.22
C GLY A 180 -18.22 -12.65 -6.82
N ASP A 181 -17.13 -12.67 -7.60
CA ASP A 181 -15.97 -13.52 -7.37
C ASP A 181 -15.33 -13.21 -6.00
N LEU A 182 -15.26 -11.93 -5.63
CA LEU A 182 -14.75 -11.50 -4.32
C LEU A 182 -15.66 -11.96 -3.17
N ILE A 183 -16.97 -11.85 -3.30
CA ILE A 183 -17.92 -12.33 -2.28
C ILE A 183 -17.79 -13.84 -2.08
N GLU A 184 -17.69 -14.61 -3.17
CA GLU A 184 -17.50 -16.06 -3.09
C GLU A 184 -16.19 -16.43 -2.40
N ALA A 185 -15.09 -15.79 -2.80
CA ALA A 185 -13.78 -16.00 -2.19
C ALA A 185 -13.78 -15.66 -0.70
N LEU A 186 -14.31 -14.50 -0.31
CA LEU A 186 -14.35 -14.07 1.09
C LEU A 186 -15.26 -14.95 1.93
N LYS A 187 -16.39 -15.42 1.39
CA LYS A 187 -17.26 -16.40 2.08
C LYS A 187 -16.56 -17.74 2.30
N SER A 188 -15.69 -18.16 1.39
CA SER A 188 -14.96 -19.43 1.51
C SER A 188 -13.94 -19.43 2.66
N VAL A 189 -13.44 -18.26 3.04
CA VAL A 189 -12.44 -18.08 4.12
C VAL A 189 -13.02 -17.48 5.40
N LYS A 190 -14.29 -17.04 5.36
CA LYS A 190 -14.97 -16.56 6.56
C LYS A 190 -14.98 -17.65 7.62
N ASP A 191 -14.70 -17.27 8.86
CA ASP A 191 -14.62 -18.18 10.00
C ASP A 191 -13.58 -19.30 9.82
N SER A 192 -12.53 -19.07 9.01
CA SER A 192 -11.38 -19.97 8.93
C SER A 192 -10.76 -20.16 10.31
N ARG A 193 -10.13 -21.32 10.53
CA ARG A 193 -9.49 -21.64 11.83
C ARG A 193 -7.97 -21.45 11.80
N LYS A 194 -7.46 -20.94 10.70
CA LYS A 194 -6.04 -20.66 10.47
C LYS A 194 -5.90 -19.39 9.67
N PRO A 195 -4.76 -18.72 9.77
CA PRO A 195 -4.45 -17.59 8.91
C PRO A 195 -4.46 -17.98 7.43
N VAL A 196 -5.11 -17.15 6.60
CA VAL A 196 -5.26 -17.39 5.17
C VAL A 196 -4.99 -16.11 4.38
N VAL A 197 -4.23 -16.24 3.30
CA VAL A 197 -4.00 -15.18 2.34
C VAL A 197 -5.01 -15.30 1.20
N VAL A 198 -5.74 -14.21 0.95
CA VAL A 198 -6.60 -14.01 -0.21
C VAL A 198 -5.88 -13.06 -1.16
N HIS A 199 -5.21 -13.61 -2.16
CA HIS A 199 -4.48 -12.84 -3.15
C HIS A 199 -5.42 -12.47 -4.30
N ILE A 200 -5.75 -11.19 -4.42
CA ILE A 200 -6.68 -10.68 -5.42
C ILE A 200 -5.93 -9.91 -6.50
N ASN A 201 -6.13 -10.29 -7.77
CA ASN A 201 -5.58 -9.60 -8.92
C ASN A 201 -6.54 -8.50 -9.37
N THR A 202 -6.09 -7.25 -9.33
CA THR A 202 -6.90 -6.08 -9.69
C THR A 202 -6.23 -5.22 -10.74
N LEU A 203 -7.02 -4.47 -11.52
CA LEU A 203 -6.52 -3.48 -12.44
C LEU A 203 -6.52 -2.10 -11.78
N LYS A 204 -5.34 -1.49 -11.60
CA LYS A 204 -5.21 -0.12 -11.10
C LYS A 204 -5.86 0.88 -12.07
N GLY A 205 -6.71 1.77 -11.56
CA GLY A 205 -7.43 2.75 -12.37
C GLY A 205 -8.75 2.24 -12.98
N LYS A 206 -9.15 0.98 -12.74
CA LYS A 206 -10.35 0.33 -13.32
C LYS A 206 -11.59 1.22 -13.27
N GLY A 207 -12.22 1.41 -14.44
CA GLY A 207 -13.44 2.21 -14.59
C GLY A 207 -13.20 3.67 -14.95
N TYR A 208 -11.93 4.09 -15.13
CA TYR A 208 -11.58 5.41 -15.64
C TYR A 208 -10.42 5.29 -16.64
N ALA A 209 -10.73 5.39 -17.93
CA ALA A 209 -9.77 5.12 -19.02
C ALA A 209 -8.44 5.88 -18.91
N PRO A 210 -8.38 7.19 -18.56
CA PRO A 210 -7.11 7.87 -18.38
C PRO A 210 -6.23 7.24 -17.28
N ALA A 211 -6.84 6.76 -16.19
CA ALA A 211 -6.11 6.13 -15.10
C ALA A 211 -5.65 4.69 -15.43
N GLU A 212 -6.43 3.96 -16.22
CA GLU A 212 -6.03 2.64 -16.70
C GLU A 212 -4.83 2.72 -17.66
N GLN A 213 -4.74 3.80 -18.45
CA GLN A 213 -3.69 4.02 -19.44
C GLN A 213 -2.40 4.59 -18.83
N ASN A 214 -2.51 5.40 -17.78
CA ASN A 214 -1.36 6.04 -17.14
C ASN A 214 -1.43 5.92 -15.60
N LYS A 215 -1.15 4.72 -15.12
CA LYS A 215 -1.33 4.31 -13.72
C LYS A 215 -0.45 5.07 -12.72
N GLU A 216 0.77 5.47 -13.12
CA GLU A 216 1.70 6.22 -12.26
C GLU A 216 1.19 7.64 -12.03
N VAL A 217 0.90 8.37 -13.10
CA VAL A 217 0.38 9.75 -13.02
C VAL A 217 -0.92 9.82 -12.22
N TRP A 218 -1.78 8.79 -12.38
CA TRP A 218 -3.08 8.74 -11.71
C TRP A 218 -3.03 8.12 -10.30
N HIS A 219 -1.86 7.86 -9.75
CA HIS A 219 -1.75 7.41 -8.37
C HIS A 219 -2.24 8.48 -7.38
N TYR A 220 -1.82 9.73 -7.60
CA TYR A 220 -2.29 10.91 -6.86
C TYR A 220 -2.55 12.05 -7.85
N ASN A 221 -3.68 12.74 -7.68
CA ASN A 221 -4.02 13.91 -8.48
C ASN A 221 -4.69 14.98 -7.62
N GLY A 222 -4.38 16.22 -7.92
CA GLY A 222 -5.18 17.38 -7.53
C GLY A 222 -6.59 17.34 -8.15
N PRO A 223 -7.38 18.40 -7.98
CA PRO A 223 -8.66 18.56 -8.67
C PRO A 223 -8.50 18.55 -10.20
N PHE A 224 -9.39 17.84 -10.91
CA PHE A 224 -9.34 17.69 -12.37
C PHE A 224 -10.74 17.61 -12.99
N HIS A 225 -10.85 17.87 -14.29
CA HIS A 225 -12.05 17.68 -15.08
C HIS A 225 -12.28 16.18 -15.33
N ILE A 226 -13.42 15.65 -14.89
CA ILE A 226 -13.71 14.19 -14.96
C ILE A 226 -13.76 13.69 -16.41
N GLU A 227 -14.29 14.51 -17.31
CA GLU A 227 -14.52 14.16 -18.72
C GLU A 227 -13.21 14.08 -19.51
N THR A 228 -12.26 14.97 -19.22
CA THR A 228 -10.99 15.10 -19.97
C THR A 228 -9.78 14.52 -19.25
N GLY A 229 -9.82 14.50 -17.91
CA GLY A 229 -8.68 14.17 -17.09
C GLY A 229 -7.69 15.33 -16.89
N GLU A 230 -7.98 16.51 -17.45
CA GLU A 230 -7.11 17.67 -17.34
C GLU A 230 -7.19 18.28 -15.92
N PRO A 231 -6.05 18.72 -15.34
CA PRO A 231 -6.03 19.36 -14.04
C PRO A 231 -6.81 20.68 -14.08
N LEU A 232 -7.49 21.02 -12.97
CA LEU A 232 -8.19 22.31 -12.82
C LEU A 232 -7.21 23.46 -12.63
N TYR A 233 -6.01 23.18 -12.16
CA TYR A 233 -4.98 24.19 -11.91
C TYR A 233 -3.65 23.66 -12.47
N GLU A 234 -2.98 24.44 -13.29
CA GLU A 234 -1.61 24.16 -13.73
C GLU A 234 -0.64 24.64 -12.66
N MET A 235 0.28 23.76 -12.26
CA MET A 235 1.45 24.14 -11.48
C MET A 235 2.48 24.72 -12.43
N THR A 236 2.68 26.02 -12.40
CA THR A 236 3.57 26.74 -13.33
C THR A 236 4.90 27.15 -12.70
N GLU A 237 5.05 26.97 -11.40
CA GLU A 237 6.25 27.36 -10.67
C GLU A 237 7.18 26.15 -10.45
N GLU A 238 8.50 26.37 -10.56
CA GLU A 238 9.52 25.41 -10.22
C GLU A 238 9.42 25.09 -8.71
N ASP A 239 9.39 23.82 -8.38
CA ASP A 239 9.32 23.36 -7.00
C ASP A 239 10.69 22.82 -6.49
N TYR A 240 10.75 22.43 -5.22
CA TYR A 240 11.99 21.87 -4.65
C TYR A 240 12.39 20.55 -5.26
N SER A 241 11.46 19.78 -5.81
CA SER A 241 11.78 18.51 -6.50
C SER A 241 12.49 18.76 -7.81
N ASP A 242 12.08 19.80 -8.58
CA ASP A 242 12.75 20.21 -9.82
C ASP A 242 14.17 20.70 -9.56
N ILE A 243 14.33 21.54 -8.54
CA ILE A 243 15.65 22.08 -8.16
C ILE A 243 16.60 20.95 -7.74
N SER A 244 16.11 20.04 -6.89
CA SER A 244 16.88 18.89 -6.39
C SER A 244 17.27 17.95 -7.52
N LEU A 245 16.33 17.62 -8.40
CA LEU A 245 16.55 16.78 -9.56
C LEU A 245 17.63 17.35 -10.48
N ASN A 246 17.48 18.62 -10.87
CA ASN A 246 18.43 19.28 -11.77
C ASN A 246 19.84 19.31 -11.18
N TYR A 247 19.95 19.58 -9.89
CA TYR A 247 21.23 19.54 -9.18
C TYR A 247 21.83 18.13 -9.19
N LEU A 248 21.07 17.11 -8.86
CA LEU A 248 21.53 15.71 -8.80
C LEU A 248 21.94 15.20 -10.17
N LEU A 249 21.15 15.39 -11.22
CA LEU A 249 21.50 14.98 -12.58
C LEU A 249 22.79 15.66 -13.06
N ASN A 250 22.97 16.95 -12.75
CA ASN A 250 24.20 17.65 -13.07
C ASN A 250 25.44 17.11 -12.32
N LYS A 251 25.24 16.63 -11.08
CA LYS A 251 26.31 15.96 -10.31
C LYS A 251 26.61 14.58 -10.85
N MET A 252 25.61 13.79 -11.16
CA MET A 252 25.74 12.44 -11.72
C MET A 252 26.49 12.42 -13.04
N LYS A 253 26.22 13.38 -13.94
CA LYS A 253 26.96 13.54 -15.21
C LYS A 253 28.46 13.77 -15.04
N LYS A 254 28.88 14.31 -13.90
CA LYS A 254 30.28 14.66 -13.60
C LYS A 254 30.98 13.64 -12.71
N ASP A 255 30.21 12.89 -11.95
CA ASP A 255 30.72 11.97 -10.94
C ASP A 255 29.87 10.69 -10.89
N PRO A 256 30.40 9.56 -11.37
CA PRO A 256 29.69 8.29 -11.37
C PRO A 256 29.47 7.70 -9.96
N ALA A 257 30.12 8.27 -8.94
CA ALA A 257 29.93 7.84 -7.56
C ALA A 257 28.66 8.44 -6.92
N VAL A 258 28.03 9.43 -7.52
CA VAL A 258 26.77 10.03 -7.04
C VAL A 258 25.60 9.11 -7.37
N VAL A 259 24.82 8.75 -6.36
CA VAL A 259 23.65 7.84 -6.47
C VAL A 259 22.45 8.49 -5.80
N ALA A 260 21.33 8.57 -6.51
CA ALA A 260 20.04 8.93 -5.92
C ALA A 260 19.29 7.67 -5.53
N ILE A 261 18.76 7.64 -4.30
CA ILE A 261 18.01 6.51 -3.75
C ILE A 261 16.62 7.00 -3.37
N THR A 262 15.59 6.21 -3.67
CA THR A 262 14.21 6.41 -3.22
C THR A 262 13.59 5.11 -2.71
N SER A 263 12.55 5.25 -1.90
CA SER A 263 11.75 4.13 -1.39
C SER A 263 10.34 4.16 -2.02
N GLY A 264 10.23 3.80 -3.30
CA GLY A 264 8.96 3.73 -4.02
C GLY A 264 8.31 5.09 -4.33
N THR A 265 9.02 6.20 -4.12
CA THR A 265 8.52 7.57 -4.32
C THR A 265 9.41 8.42 -5.25
N PRO A 266 9.73 7.95 -6.47
CA PRO A 266 10.69 8.62 -7.34
C PRO A 266 10.30 10.06 -7.69
N THR A 267 9.02 10.33 -7.86
CA THR A 267 8.50 11.64 -8.25
C THR A 267 8.64 12.71 -7.16
N VAL A 268 8.78 12.30 -5.89
CA VAL A 268 9.07 13.23 -4.77
C VAL A 268 10.43 13.92 -4.92
N MET A 269 11.37 13.24 -5.58
CA MET A 269 12.67 13.79 -5.94
C MET A 269 12.69 14.33 -7.38
N GLY A 270 11.55 14.42 -8.06
CA GLY A 270 11.44 14.85 -9.44
C GLY A 270 11.82 13.79 -10.49
N PHE A 271 12.18 12.55 -10.08
CA PHE A 271 12.55 11.48 -11.02
C PHE A 271 11.33 10.87 -11.70
N THR A 272 10.83 11.54 -12.74
CA THR A 272 9.88 10.98 -13.70
C THR A 272 10.51 9.80 -14.46
N GLU A 273 9.72 9.03 -15.20
CA GLU A 273 10.21 7.87 -15.96
C GLU A 273 11.41 8.24 -16.88
N ASP A 274 11.32 9.35 -17.62
CA ASP A 274 12.39 9.81 -18.48
C ASP A 274 13.64 10.23 -17.69
N LYS A 275 13.47 10.84 -16.52
CA LYS A 275 14.57 11.24 -15.65
C LYS A 275 15.25 10.06 -14.98
N ARG A 276 14.50 9.01 -14.66
CA ARG A 276 15.06 7.72 -14.22
C ARG A 276 15.92 7.07 -15.31
N LYS A 277 15.44 7.10 -16.56
CA LYS A 277 16.22 6.62 -17.72
C LYS A 277 17.50 7.46 -17.95
N GLU A 278 17.41 8.78 -17.80
CA GLU A 278 18.58 9.68 -17.91
C GLU A 278 19.63 9.39 -16.82
N ALA A 279 19.22 9.17 -15.58
CA ALA A 279 20.10 8.84 -14.46
C ALA A 279 20.70 7.42 -14.58
N GLY A 280 19.99 6.49 -15.19
CA GLY A 280 20.42 5.12 -15.42
C GLY A 280 20.80 4.40 -14.12
N LYS A 281 22.00 3.81 -14.06
CA LYS A 281 22.48 3.04 -12.89
C LYS A 281 22.73 3.88 -11.63
N GLN A 282 22.75 5.19 -11.74
CA GLN A 282 22.92 6.11 -10.59
C GLN A 282 21.60 6.44 -9.91
N PHE A 283 20.47 5.97 -10.43
CA PHE A 283 19.17 6.00 -9.76
C PHE A 283 18.82 4.60 -9.24
N VAL A 284 18.43 4.52 -7.95
CA VAL A 284 18.05 3.29 -7.29
C VAL A 284 16.71 3.49 -6.58
N ASP A 285 15.75 2.65 -6.92
CA ASP A 285 14.50 2.52 -6.19
C ASP A 285 14.48 1.16 -5.47
N VAL A 286 14.37 1.19 -4.15
CA VAL A 286 14.35 -0.03 -3.32
C VAL A 286 12.93 -0.55 -3.08
N GLY A 287 11.91 0.10 -3.64
CA GLY A 287 10.52 -0.13 -3.28
C GLY A 287 10.19 0.50 -1.93
N ILE A 288 9.07 0.14 -1.33
CA ILE A 288 8.71 0.61 0.01
C ILE A 288 9.55 -0.19 1.02
N ALA A 289 10.77 0.26 1.27
CA ALA A 289 11.77 -0.40 2.11
C ALA A 289 12.77 0.65 2.65
N GLU A 290 12.29 1.53 3.49
CA GLU A 290 13.02 2.71 3.95
C GLU A 290 14.28 2.33 4.75
N GLU A 291 14.20 1.32 5.60
CA GLU A 291 15.34 0.81 6.38
C GLU A 291 16.43 0.26 5.45
N THR A 292 16.03 -0.44 4.40
CA THR A 292 16.95 -0.92 3.36
C THR A 292 17.61 0.23 2.62
N ALA A 293 16.86 1.30 2.32
CA ALA A 293 17.40 2.50 1.66
C ALA A 293 18.52 3.15 2.49
N VAL A 294 18.31 3.28 3.80
CA VAL A 294 19.32 3.83 4.73
C VAL A 294 20.55 2.93 4.82
N ALA A 295 20.34 1.62 4.98
CA ALA A 295 21.43 0.64 5.04
C ALA A 295 22.23 0.60 3.72
N LEU A 296 21.54 0.62 2.57
CA LEU A 296 22.14 0.67 1.25
C LEU A 296 22.97 1.95 1.06
N ALA A 297 22.42 3.11 1.43
CA ALA A 297 23.12 4.38 1.39
C ALA A 297 24.41 4.31 2.23
N SER A 298 24.34 3.75 3.44
CA SER A 298 25.51 3.57 4.31
C SER A 298 26.57 2.68 3.67
N GLY A 299 26.17 1.57 3.03
CA GLY A 299 27.08 0.67 2.32
C GLY A 299 27.74 1.34 1.11
N ILE A 300 26.97 2.08 0.32
CA ILE A 300 27.49 2.86 -0.82
C ILE A 300 28.52 3.90 -0.34
N ALA A 301 28.19 4.64 0.72
CA ALA A 301 29.09 5.66 1.29
C ALA A 301 30.37 5.03 1.83
N ALA A 302 30.27 3.90 2.54
CA ALA A 302 31.44 3.19 3.09
C ALA A 302 32.41 2.72 2.01
N ASN A 303 31.93 2.45 0.77
CA ASN A 303 32.76 2.08 -0.38
C ASN A 303 33.11 3.27 -1.29
N GLY A 304 33.03 4.50 -0.78
CA GLY A 304 33.44 5.72 -1.49
C GLY A 304 32.39 6.30 -2.44
N GLY A 305 31.17 5.78 -2.48
CA GLY A 305 30.06 6.37 -3.20
C GLY A 305 29.49 7.60 -2.49
N LYS A 306 28.63 8.33 -3.18
CA LYS A 306 27.99 9.56 -2.70
C LYS A 306 26.47 9.43 -2.81
N PRO A 307 25.83 8.67 -1.92
CA PRO A 307 24.40 8.47 -1.96
C PRO A 307 23.63 9.71 -1.48
N VAL A 308 22.50 9.95 -2.11
CA VAL A 308 21.49 10.92 -1.69
C VAL A 308 20.16 10.17 -1.61
N TYR A 309 19.61 10.04 -0.41
CA TYR A 309 18.33 9.39 -0.18
C TYR A 309 17.23 10.44 0.01
N GLY A 310 16.21 10.39 -0.84
CA GLY A 310 15.03 11.25 -0.75
C GLY A 310 13.85 10.51 -0.14
N VAL A 311 13.31 11.05 0.95
CA VAL A 311 12.20 10.46 1.70
C VAL A 311 11.35 11.57 2.33
N TYR A 312 10.07 11.29 2.57
CA TYR A 312 9.21 12.19 3.33
C TYR A 312 9.69 12.32 4.77
N SER A 313 9.69 13.54 5.32
CA SER A 313 10.15 13.82 6.69
C SER A 313 9.38 13.01 7.75
N THR A 314 8.10 12.77 7.54
CA THR A 314 7.25 11.97 8.43
C THR A 314 7.62 10.49 8.46
N CYS A 315 8.27 9.97 7.43
CA CYS A 315 8.72 8.58 7.39
C CYS A 315 9.80 8.31 8.46
N LEU A 316 10.76 9.21 8.62
CA LEU A 316 11.85 9.07 9.60
C LEU A 316 11.36 9.11 11.05
N LEU A 317 10.22 9.75 11.32
CA LEU A 317 9.63 9.76 12.65
C LEU A 317 9.15 8.36 13.09
N TYR A 318 8.65 7.55 12.17
CA TYR A 318 8.18 6.20 12.48
C TYR A 318 9.30 5.16 12.58
N THR A 319 10.39 5.34 11.85
CA THR A 319 11.48 4.36 11.79
C THR A 319 12.60 4.63 12.78
N SER A 320 12.80 5.89 13.21
CA SER A 320 13.86 6.27 14.15
C SER A 320 13.38 6.52 15.57
N ASP A 321 12.11 6.85 15.76
CA ASP A 321 11.55 7.24 17.05
C ASP A 321 11.35 6.04 18.00
N ALA A 322 11.14 4.85 17.46
CA ALA A 322 11.10 3.62 18.26
C ALA A 322 12.43 3.33 19.01
N ALA A 323 13.54 3.91 18.55
CA ALA A 323 14.83 3.82 19.23
C ALA A 323 15.04 4.91 20.30
N ASP A 324 14.39 6.06 20.17
CA ASP A 324 14.53 7.19 21.10
C ASP A 324 13.56 7.12 22.29
N GLU A 325 12.40 6.51 22.16
CA GLU A 325 11.45 6.34 23.27
C GLU A 325 11.92 5.33 24.33
N GLY A 326 12.94 4.53 24.05
CA GLY A 326 13.57 3.60 24.99
C GLY A 326 14.66 4.24 25.87
N LEU A 327 14.98 5.48 25.67
CA LEU A 327 16.01 6.24 26.41
C LEU A 327 15.42 7.33 27.28
#